data_6f1f4d54ebc7232d0c62b519c964013b
#
_entry.id   6f1f4d54ebc7232d0c62b519c964013b
#
_cell.length_a   1.000
_cell.length_b   1.000
_cell.length_c   1.000
_cell.angle_alpha   90.00
_cell.angle_beta   90.00
_cell.angle_gamma   90.00
#
_symmetry.space_group_name_H-M   'P 1'
#
loop_
_entity.id
_entity.type
_entity.pdbx_description
1 polymer ?
#
loop_
_entity_poly.entity_id
_entity_poly.type
_entity_poly.pdbx_seq_one_letter_code
_entity_poly.pdbx_strand_id
1 'polypeptide(L)'
;LCRSIVRNYLNRVVGNKRKGEHICLQGGVVHNEGIVAAFYEVFGERLHITPFYDVTGAYGAALAAKEQGGTSQKESIRNEENYRKSQKWFLAGYDGTLLPGKKTVGIPRALMIYKFFPMAYQYFKTLGFNVLLSPETDDKIIALGQEMAAEETCYPVKLLHGHMEWL
;
A
#
# COMPACT_ATOMS: atom_id res chain seq x y z
N LEU A 1 4.72 26.33 -4.05
CA LEU A 1 4.36 24.99 -3.62
C LEU A 1 5.07 23.93 -4.47
N CYS A 2 4.89 23.90 -5.81
CA CYS A 2 5.49 22.89 -6.70
C CYS A 2 7.03 22.79 -6.56
N ARG A 3 7.73 23.92 -6.53
CA ARG A 3 9.19 23.97 -6.28
C ARG A 3 9.58 23.31 -4.95
N SER A 4 8.79 23.54 -3.90
CA SER A 4 9.06 22.95 -2.57
C SER A 4 8.85 21.44 -2.58
N ILE A 5 7.82 20.95 -3.29
CA ILE A 5 7.55 19.52 -3.47
C ILE A 5 8.71 18.85 -4.20
N VAL A 6 9.14 19.42 -5.35
CA VAL A 6 10.25 18.87 -6.13
C VAL A 6 11.54 18.87 -5.33
N ARG A 7 11.86 19.97 -4.62
CA ARG A 7 13.04 20.05 -3.77
C ARG A 7 13.02 19.01 -2.66
N ASN A 8 11.87 18.82 -2.01
CA ASN A 8 11.69 17.80 -0.96
C ASN A 8 11.87 16.39 -1.51
N TYR A 9 11.29 16.09 -2.68
CA TYR A 9 11.48 14.82 -3.37
C TYR A 9 12.96 14.57 -3.69
N LEU A 10 13.65 15.55 -4.26
CA LEU A 10 15.06 15.43 -4.60
C LEU A 10 15.95 15.22 -3.37
N ASN A 11 15.64 15.85 -2.26
CA ASN A 11 16.42 15.73 -1.03
C ASN A 11 16.15 14.42 -0.28
N ARG A 12 14.89 13.99 -0.20
CA ARG A 12 14.51 12.85 0.64
C ARG A 12 14.50 11.53 -0.10
N VAL A 13 14.07 11.52 -1.37
CA VAL A 13 13.93 10.30 -2.16
C VAL A 13 15.16 10.05 -3.02
N VAL A 14 15.58 11.04 -3.78
CA VAL A 14 16.75 10.93 -4.64
C VAL A 14 18.04 11.01 -3.81
N GLY A 15 18.11 11.97 -2.88
CA GLY A 15 19.26 12.15 -2.01
C GLY A 15 20.59 12.25 -2.78
N ASN A 16 21.59 11.54 -2.31
CA ASN A 16 22.94 11.52 -2.90
C ASN A 16 23.11 10.51 -4.05
N LYS A 17 22.00 9.89 -4.54
CA LYS A 17 22.10 8.94 -5.64
C LYS A 17 22.58 9.65 -6.92
N ARG A 18 23.42 8.93 -7.70
CA ARG A 18 23.90 9.42 -8.99
C ARG A 18 22.72 9.67 -9.92
N LYS A 19 22.65 10.86 -10.49
CA LYS A 19 21.64 11.25 -11.48
C LYS A 19 22.26 11.07 -12.87
N GLY A 20 21.54 10.36 -13.74
CA GLY A 20 21.99 10.14 -15.12
C GLY A 20 22.00 11.41 -15.97
N GLU A 21 22.50 11.30 -17.19
CA GLU A 21 22.47 12.40 -18.19
C GLU A 21 21.07 12.61 -18.74
N HIS A 22 20.29 11.56 -18.86
CA HIS A 22 18.89 11.58 -19.28
C HIS A 22 18.00 11.21 -18.09
N ILE A 23 17.05 12.09 -17.77
CA ILE A 23 16.10 11.92 -16.67
C ILE A 23 14.71 11.88 -17.26
N CYS A 24 14.03 10.75 -17.08
CA CYS A 24 12.67 10.59 -17.56
C CYS A 24 11.68 10.86 -16.40
N LEU A 25 10.80 11.84 -16.60
CA LEU A 25 9.68 12.10 -15.70
C LEU A 25 8.44 11.37 -16.23
N GLN A 26 7.81 10.55 -15.38
CA GLN A 26 6.66 9.74 -15.75
C GLN A 26 5.64 9.64 -14.60
N GLY A 27 4.46 9.12 -14.91
CA GLY A 27 3.35 8.98 -13.97
C GLY A 27 2.40 10.18 -13.98
N GLY A 28 1.28 10.06 -13.28
CA GLY A 28 0.22 11.06 -13.22
C GLY A 28 0.66 12.46 -12.76
N VAL A 29 1.78 12.55 -12.06
CA VAL A 29 2.39 13.82 -11.62
C VAL A 29 2.74 14.76 -12.79
N VAL A 30 2.95 14.21 -13.99
CA VAL A 30 3.27 14.98 -15.21
C VAL A 30 2.07 15.80 -15.72
N HIS A 31 0.84 15.48 -15.31
CA HIS A 31 -0.33 16.33 -15.60
C HIS A 31 -0.27 17.69 -14.91
N ASN A 32 0.57 17.83 -13.87
CA ASN A 32 0.73 19.10 -13.18
C ASN A 32 1.88 19.91 -13.80
N GLU A 33 1.53 20.87 -14.66
CA GLU A 33 2.49 21.74 -15.35
C GLU A 33 3.44 22.47 -14.40
N GLY A 34 2.97 22.86 -13.21
CA GLY A 34 3.79 23.50 -12.19
C GLY A 34 4.88 22.58 -11.61
N ILE A 35 4.58 21.28 -11.48
CA ILE A 35 5.58 20.26 -11.09
C ILE A 35 6.58 20.06 -12.23
N VAL A 36 6.09 19.93 -13.46
CA VAL A 36 6.93 19.78 -14.66
C VAL A 36 7.89 20.95 -14.78
N ALA A 37 7.40 22.20 -14.68
CA ALA A 37 8.22 23.41 -14.73
C ALA A 37 9.28 23.41 -13.62
N ALA A 38 8.93 22.99 -12.40
CA ALA A 38 9.87 22.92 -11.29
C ALA A 38 10.96 21.84 -11.48
N PHE A 39 10.66 20.73 -12.15
CA PHE A 39 11.68 19.76 -12.56
C PHE A 39 12.57 20.29 -13.69
N TYR A 40 11.99 21.01 -14.66
CA TYR A 40 12.79 21.66 -15.73
C TYR A 40 13.76 22.70 -15.17
N GLU A 41 13.38 23.47 -14.15
CA GLU A 41 14.28 24.41 -13.47
C GLU A 41 15.52 23.72 -12.88
N VAL A 42 15.40 22.46 -12.44
CA VAL A 42 16.51 21.71 -11.82
C VAL A 42 17.34 20.96 -12.85
N PHE A 43 16.72 20.37 -13.85
CA PHE A 43 17.38 19.42 -14.74
C PHE A 43 17.57 19.94 -16.17
N GLY A 44 16.86 21.00 -16.56
CA GLY A 44 16.95 21.60 -17.89
C GLY A 44 16.71 20.59 -19.01
N GLU A 45 17.53 20.62 -20.01
CA GLU A 45 17.43 19.75 -21.20
C GLU A 45 17.64 18.25 -20.93
N ARG A 46 18.13 17.91 -19.73
CA ARG A 46 18.27 16.52 -19.30
C ARG A 46 16.93 15.86 -18.94
N LEU A 47 15.87 16.68 -18.74
CA LEU A 47 14.54 16.19 -18.42
C LEU A 47 13.80 15.81 -19.70
N HIS A 48 13.32 14.57 -19.74
CA HIS A 48 12.52 14.05 -20.85
C HIS A 48 11.17 13.59 -20.30
N ILE A 49 10.13 13.94 -21.03
CA ILE A 49 8.75 13.49 -20.77
C ILE A 49 8.31 12.62 -21.94
N THR A 50 7.94 11.39 -21.67
CA THR A 50 7.46 10.48 -22.70
C THR A 50 6.03 10.80 -23.09
N PRO A 51 5.61 10.55 -24.34
CA PRO A 51 4.23 10.80 -24.81
C PRO A 51 3.16 10.05 -24.00
N PHE A 52 3.53 8.91 -23.39
CA PHE A 52 2.62 8.04 -22.62
C PHE A 52 3.06 7.97 -21.16
N TYR A 53 3.40 9.12 -20.59
CA TYR A 53 3.96 9.23 -19.24
C TYR A 53 3.06 8.64 -18.14
N ASP A 54 1.76 8.66 -18.32
CA ASP A 54 0.76 8.15 -17.37
C ASP A 54 0.66 6.63 -17.35
N VAL A 55 0.96 5.96 -18.47
CA VAL A 55 0.89 4.50 -18.61
C VAL A 55 2.25 3.82 -18.81
N THR A 56 3.36 4.57 -18.75
CA THR A 56 4.71 4.04 -18.99
C THR A 56 5.04 2.85 -18.09
N GLY A 57 4.65 2.90 -16.80
CA GLY A 57 4.85 1.80 -15.86
C GLY A 57 4.08 0.54 -16.24
N ALA A 58 2.82 0.68 -16.64
CA ALA A 58 2.00 -0.44 -17.09
C ALA A 58 2.54 -1.03 -18.41
N TYR A 59 2.98 -0.18 -19.33
CA TYR A 59 3.59 -0.60 -20.58
C TYR A 59 4.89 -1.39 -20.33
N GLY A 60 5.77 -0.88 -19.47
CA GLY A 60 7.00 -1.58 -19.09
C GLY A 60 6.73 -2.92 -18.41
N ALA A 61 5.73 -2.99 -17.51
CA ALA A 61 5.31 -4.24 -16.89
C ALA A 61 4.77 -5.24 -17.92
N ALA A 62 4.00 -4.79 -18.92
CA ALA A 62 3.49 -5.64 -19.99
C ALA A 62 4.62 -6.20 -20.89
N LEU A 63 5.62 -5.38 -21.19
CA LEU A 63 6.81 -5.83 -21.93
C LEU A 63 7.60 -6.88 -21.14
N ALA A 64 7.87 -6.62 -19.86
CA ALA A 64 8.56 -7.56 -18.99
C ALA A 64 7.79 -8.88 -18.87
N ALA A 65 6.47 -8.84 -18.71
CA ALA A 65 5.64 -10.04 -18.68
C ALA A 65 5.68 -10.83 -20.01
N LYS A 66 5.72 -10.13 -21.15
CA LYS A 66 5.86 -10.75 -22.47
C LYS A 66 7.21 -11.44 -22.63
N GLU A 67 8.31 -10.79 -22.21
CA GLU A 67 9.66 -11.35 -22.26
C GLU A 67 9.83 -12.56 -21.36
N GLN A 68 9.21 -12.55 -20.18
CA GLN A 68 9.24 -13.67 -19.24
C GLN A 68 8.30 -14.83 -19.60
N GLY A 69 7.60 -14.74 -20.74
CA GLY A 69 6.70 -15.79 -21.21
C GLY A 69 5.39 -15.90 -20.42
N GLY A 70 5.05 -14.84 -19.69
CA GLY A 70 3.93 -14.81 -18.75
C GLY A 70 4.22 -15.60 -17.48
N THR A 71 3.92 -15.06 -16.32
CA THR A 71 3.95 -15.83 -15.07
C THR A 71 3.01 -17.00 -15.21
N SER A 72 3.52 -18.22 -15.06
CA SER A 72 2.72 -19.42 -15.17
C SER A 72 1.55 -19.30 -14.21
N GLN A 73 0.34 -19.52 -14.70
CA GLN A 73 -0.88 -19.56 -13.88
C GLN A 73 -0.71 -20.45 -12.64
N LYS A 74 0.16 -21.47 -12.73
CA LYS A 74 0.57 -22.34 -11.61
C LYS A 74 1.33 -21.58 -10.51
N GLU A 75 2.12 -20.57 -10.84
CA GLU A 75 2.89 -19.81 -9.87
C GLU A 75 2.02 -18.81 -9.09
N SER A 76 1.06 -18.19 -9.77
CA SER A 76 0.08 -17.32 -9.11
C SER A 76 -0.85 -18.12 -8.18
N ILE A 77 -1.32 -19.30 -8.59
CA ILE A 77 -2.13 -20.21 -7.75
C ILE A 77 -1.32 -20.66 -6.52
N ARG A 78 -0.06 -21.05 -6.71
CA ARG A 78 0.83 -21.44 -5.60
C ARG A 78 1.06 -20.29 -4.61
N ASN A 79 1.20 -19.08 -5.08
CA ASN A 79 1.37 -17.90 -4.24
C ASN A 79 0.11 -17.61 -3.43
N GLU A 80 -1.07 -17.74 -4.03
CA GLU A 80 -2.34 -17.61 -3.34
C GLU A 80 -2.55 -18.69 -2.27
N GLU A 81 -2.22 -19.95 -2.57
CA GLU A 81 -2.26 -21.03 -1.58
C GLU A 81 -1.31 -20.80 -0.41
N ASN A 82 -0.09 -20.34 -0.67
CA ASN A 82 0.88 -20.01 0.36
C ASN A 82 0.39 -18.83 1.23
N TYR A 83 -0.22 -17.82 0.60
CA TYR A 83 -0.85 -16.72 1.32
C TYR A 83 -1.97 -17.23 2.23
N ARG A 84 -2.89 -18.05 1.73
CA ARG A 84 -3.98 -18.64 2.52
C ARG A 84 -3.47 -19.52 3.67
N LYS A 85 -2.40 -20.28 3.45
CA LYS A 85 -1.73 -21.07 4.51
C LYS A 85 -1.14 -20.15 5.58
N SER A 86 -0.47 -19.07 5.18
CA SER A 86 0.07 -18.10 6.14
C SER A 86 -1.02 -17.41 6.96
N GLN A 87 -2.16 -17.07 6.35
CA GLN A 87 -3.32 -16.52 7.04
C GLN A 87 -3.83 -17.47 8.15
N LYS A 88 -3.99 -18.75 7.82
CA LYS A 88 -4.41 -19.77 8.81
C LYS A 88 -3.42 -19.88 9.96
N TRP A 89 -2.14 -19.73 9.68
CA TRP A 89 -1.09 -19.78 10.69
C TRP A 89 -1.16 -18.60 11.66
N PHE A 90 -1.27 -17.39 11.11
CA PHE A 90 -1.37 -16.17 11.92
C PHE A 90 -2.70 -16.05 12.70
N LEU A 91 -3.74 -16.69 12.23
CA LEU A 91 -5.04 -16.70 12.88
C LEU A 91 -5.30 -18.00 13.68
N ALA A 92 -4.28 -18.84 13.88
CA ALA A 92 -4.42 -20.10 14.60
C ALA A 92 -4.97 -19.87 16.03
N GLY A 93 -6.06 -20.57 16.34
CA GLY A 93 -6.75 -20.47 17.64
C GLY A 93 -7.68 -19.26 17.78
N TYR A 94 -7.78 -18.38 16.78
CA TYR A 94 -8.77 -17.31 16.75
C TYR A 94 -10.10 -17.85 16.17
N ASP A 95 -11.17 -17.76 16.95
CA ASP A 95 -12.50 -18.22 16.59
C ASP A 95 -13.53 -17.08 16.48
N GLY A 96 -13.12 -15.84 16.80
CA GLY A 96 -14.02 -14.68 16.78
C GLY A 96 -15.09 -14.68 17.87
N THR A 97 -15.03 -15.59 18.86
CA THR A 97 -16.05 -15.71 19.89
C THR A 97 -15.98 -14.51 20.83
N LEU A 98 -17.11 -13.83 20.99
CA LEU A 98 -17.28 -12.72 21.93
C LEU A 98 -18.12 -13.19 23.12
N LEU A 99 -17.54 -13.15 24.33
CA LEU A 99 -18.21 -13.54 25.57
C LEU A 99 -18.97 -12.34 26.15
N PRO A 100 -20.25 -12.52 26.55
CA PRO A 100 -21.03 -11.46 27.17
C PRO A 100 -20.37 -10.92 28.45
N GLY A 101 -20.48 -9.61 28.67
CA GLY A 101 -19.97 -8.95 29.88
C GLY A 101 -18.47 -8.65 29.87
N LYS A 102 -17.72 -9.08 28.86
CA LYS A 102 -16.31 -8.72 28.69
C LYS A 102 -16.14 -7.54 27.75
N LYS A 103 -15.19 -6.66 28.07
CA LYS A 103 -14.77 -5.60 27.15
C LYS A 103 -14.13 -6.20 25.91
N THR A 104 -14.36 -5.59 24.76
CA THR A 104 -13.83 -6.04 23.47
C THR A 104 -12.73 -5.10 23.00
N VAL A 105 -11.63 -5.68 22.54
CA VAL A 105 -10.54 -4.97 21.84
C VAL A 105 -10.68 -5.30 20.36
N GLY A 106 -10.88 -4.27 19.54
CA GLY A 106 -10.86 -4.38 18.08
C GLY A 106 -9.43 -4.33 17.54
N ILE A 107 -9.11 -5.22 16.62
CA ILE A 107 -7.80 -5.25 15.95
C ILE A 107 -8.03 -5.11 14.43
N PRO A 108 -7.49 -4.07 13.77
CA PRO A 108 -7.63 -3.89 12.34
C PRO A 108 -6.79 -4.91 11.57
N ARG A 109 -7.38 -5.59 10.59
CA ARG A 109 -6.71 -6.56 9.70
C ARG A 109 -5.96 -5.84 8.58
N ALA A 110 -5.04 -4.96 8.93
CA ALA A 110 -4.32 -4.12 8.00
C ALA A 110 -2.83 -3.97 8.37
N LEU A 111 -2.01 -3.55 7.44
CA LEU A 111 -0.58 -3.31 7.59
C LEU A 111 0.17 -4.53 8.14
N MET A 112 0.98 -4.34 9.17
CA MET A 112 1.78 -5.40 9.79
C MET A 112 1.03 -6.20 10.85
N ILE A 113 -0.30 -6.04 10.97
CA ILE A 113 -1.09 -6.66 12.05
C ILE A 113 -0.89 -8.19 12.08
N TYR A 114 -0.77 -8.83 10.92
CA TYR A 114 -0.59 -10.27 10.84
C TYR A 114 0.64 -10.78 11.57
N LYS A 115 1.74 -10.02 11.58
CA LYS A 115 2.95 -10.40 12.32
C LYS A 115 2.73 -10.39 13.83
N PHE A 116 1.91 -9.50 14.31
CA PHE A 116 1.71 -9.27 15.76
C PHE A 116 0.41 -9.88 16.26
N PHE A 117 -0.49 -10.30 15.37
CA PHE A 117 -1.81 -10.78 15.75
C PHE A 117 -1.77 -11.95 16.74
N PRO A 118 -0.98 -13.03 16.57
CA PRO A 118 -0.94 -14.13 17.52
C PRO A 118 -0.54 -13.67 18.94
N MET A 119 0.43 -12.77 19.03
CA MET A 119 0.87 -12.21 20.30
C MET A 119 -0.20 -11.29 20.91
N ALA A 120 -0.76 -10.39 20.14
CA ALA A 120 -1.80 -9.47 20.58
C ALA A 120 -3.07 -10.22 21.04
N TYR A 121 -3.48 -11.23 20.26
CA TYR A 121 -4.61 -12.07 20.60
C TYR A 121 -4.42 -12.79 21.93
N GLN A 122 -3.28 -13.47 22.12
CA GLN A 122 -2.97 -14.18 23.35
C GLN A 122 -2.87 -13.22 24.53
N TYR A 123 -2.26 -12.06 24.35
CA TYR A 123 -2.11 -11.04 25.39
C TYR A 123 -3.47 -10.55 25.89
N PHE A 124 -4.32 -10.06 24.99
CA PHE A 124 -5.63 -9.52 25.38
C PHE A 124 -6.57 -10.61 25.91
N LYS A 125 -6.51 -11.82 25.36
CA LYS A 125 -7.29 -12.96 25.85
C LYS A 125 -6.89 -13.34 27.28
N THR A 126 -5.59 -13.32 27.60
CA THR A 126 -5.07 -13.60 28.96
C THR A 126 -5.51 -12.52 29.94
N LEU A 127 -5.61 -11.27 29.51
CA LEU A 127 -6.14 -10.17 30.33
C LEU A 127 -7.66 -10.21 30.48
N GLY A 128 -8.34 -11.18 29.89
CA GLY A 128 -9.79 -11.36 30.03
C GLY A 128 -10.64 -10.57 29.04
N PHE A 129 -10.04 -9.92 28.02
CA PHE A 129 -10.78 -9.21 26.98
C PHE A 129 -11.32 -10.17 25.91
N ASN A 130 -12.40 -9.77 25.26
CA ASN A 130 -12.73 -10.25 23.93
C ASN A 130 -11.78 -9.62 22.90
N VAL A 131 -11.48 -10.37 21.85
CA VAL A 131 -10.70 -9.85 20.72
C VAL A 131 -11.52 -9.99 19.45
N LEU A 132 -11.76 -8.88 18.79
CA LEU A 132 -12.45 -8.80 17.51
C LEU A 132 -11.46 -8.39 16.42
N LEU A 133 -11.23 -9.26 15.46
CA LEU A 133 -10.46 -8.93 14.25
C LEU A 133 -11.43 -8.43 13.18
N SER A 134 -11.11 -7.32 12.51
CA SER A 134 -11.91 -6.88 11.37
C SER A 134 -11.87 -7.91 10.23
N PRO A 135 -12.85 -7.94 9.32
CA PRO A 135 -12.93 -8.93 8.24
C PRO A 135 -11.76 -8.79 7.25
N GLU A 136 -11.74 -9.64 6.24
CA GLU A 136 -10.87 -9.43 5.08
C GLU A 136 -11.24 -8.14 4.36
N THR A 137 -10.24 -7.50 3.75
CA THR A 137 -10.47 -6.29 2.96
C THR A 137 -11.44 -6.60 1.82
N ASP A 138 -12.55 -5.91 1.80
CA ASP A 138 -13.57 -5.95 0.76
C ASP A 138 -13.90 -4.53 0.28
N ASP A 139 -14.80 -4.41 -0.69
CA ASP A 139 -15.20 -3.12 -1.25
C ASP A 139 -15.80 -2.16 -0.20
N LYS A 140 -16.42 -2.69 0.85
CA LYS A 140 -16.97 -1.89 1.95
C LYS A 140 -15.86 -1.28 2.80
N ILE A 141 -14.87 -2.08 3.17
CA ILE A 141 -13.68 -1.60 3.89
C ILE A 141 -12.92 -0.55 3.07
N ILE A 142 -12.81 -0.78 1.76
CA ILE A 142 -12.16 0.18 0.84
C ILE A 142 -12.94 1.51 0.83
N ALA A 143 -14.25 1.46 0.68
CA ALA A 143 -15.11 2.65 0.65
C ALA A 143 -15.01 3.43 1.97
N LEU A 144 -15.13 2.76 3.13
CA LEU A 144 -14.95 3.37 4.45
C LEU A 144 -13.58 4.05 4.58
N GLY A 145 -12.52 3.38 4.12
CA GLY A 145 -11.16 3.93 4.17
C GLY A 145 -10.96 5.16 3.29
N GLN A 146 -11.65 5.21 2.15
CA GLN A 146 -11.62 6.38 1.26
C GLN A 146 -12.38 7.56 1.86
N GLU A 147 -13.52 7.30 2.49
CA GLU A 147 -14.35 8.33 3.13
C GLU A 147 -13.67 8.94 4.35
N MET A 148 -13.04 8.09 5.18
CA MET A 148 -12.38 8.51 6.42
C MET A 148 -11.02 9.18 6.21
N ALA A 149 -10.37 8.97 5.07
CA ALA A 149 -9.07 9.56 4.78
C ALA A 149 -9.23 11.03 4.35
N ALA A 150 -9.19 11.94 5.31
CA ALA A 150 -9.31 13.40 5.08
C ALA A 150 -8.16 14.00 4.25
N GLU A 151 -7.02 13.30 4.14
CA GLU A 151 -5.84 13.76 3.42
C GLU A 151 -5.38 12.70 2.42
N GLU A 152 -4.59 13.12 1.43
CA GLU A 152 -3.91 12.19 0.53
C GLU A 152 -2.84 11.41 1.29
N THR A 153 -3.15 10.16 1.60
CA THR A 153 -2.25 9.20 2.22
C THR A 153 -2.10 7.97 1.32
N CYS A 154 -1.12 7.11 1.62
CA CYS A 154 -0.92 5.91 0.84
C CYS A 154 -2.09 4.92 1.01
N TYR A 155 -2.36 4.13 -0.03
CA TYR A 155 -3.49 3.21 -0.06
C TYR A 155 -3.54 2.24 1.13
N PRO A 156 -2.43 1.62 1.59
CA PRO A 156 -2.46 0.76 2.76
C PRO A 156 -2.92 1.47 4.05
N VAL A 157 -2.63 2.76 4.20
CA VAL A 157 -3.10 3.55 5.35
C VAL A 157 -4.59 3.85 5.20
N LYS A 158 -5.10 4.12 3.99
CA LYS A 158 -6.54 4.24 3.74
C LYS A 158 -7.28 2.97 4.15
N LEU A 159 -6.75 1.81 3.80
CA LEU A 159 -7.33 0.52 4.23
C LEU A 159 -7.35 0.39 5.75
N LEU A 160 -6.29 0.82 6.45
CA LEU A 160 -6.29 0.81 7.91
C LEU A 160 -7.44 1.63 8.49
N HIS A 161 -7.69 2.85 7.95
CA HIS A 161 -8.82 3.68 8.37
C HIS A 161 -10.16 2.95 8.17
N GLY A 162 -10.34 2.29 7.02
CA GLY A 162 -11.56 1.51 6.77
C GLY A 162 -11.76 0.35 7.74
N HIS A 163 -10.69 -0.37 8.09
CA HIS A 163 -10.75 -1.42 9.08
C HIS A 163 -11.02 -0.88 10.51
N MET A 164 -10.51 0.29 10.83
CA MET A 164 -10.74 0.93 12.14
C MET A 164 -12.18 1.42 12.26
N GLU A 165 -12.74 1.99 11.20
CA GLU A 165 -14.12 2.46 11.19
C GLU A 165 -15.13 1.29 11.27
N TRP A 166 -14.77 0.15 10.69
CA TRP A 166 -15.59 -1.05 10.76
C TRP A 166 -15.66 -1.64 12.19
N LEU A 167 -14.61 -1.47 13.01
CA LEU A 167 -14.48 -2.02 14.38
C LEU A 167 -15.27 -1.24 15.42
#